data_06cdb1b4a6c9068bf0b9449ae78eec76
#
_entry.id   06cdb1b4a6c9068bf0b9449ae78eec76
#
_cell.length_a   1.000
_cell.length_b   1.000
_cell.length_c   1.000
_cell.angle_alpha   90.00
_cell.angle_beta   90.00
_cell.angle_gamma   90.00
#
_symmetry.space_group_name_H-M   'P 1'
#
loop_
_entity.id
_entity.type
_entity.pdbx_description
1 polymer ?
#
loop_
_entity_poly.entity_id
_entity_poly.type
_entity_poly.pdbx_seq_one_letter_code
_entity_poly.pdbx_strand_id
1 'polypeptide(L)'
;MKLRVLAASLAALTLTAGIASAQTKPAAPAPAKPAAAPAATGVVDKTHASYAFGWSLGQELVNSGEPIDIATVVRGVQDAYAKKQPAYTEQQLGTAYSGFQQRVQQKMEDAFKKALADNQAQSSDFITKYKAQQGVITLPSGIMYRVAKAGTGAKVTQASQVQIALRSFLAAVGVPLSGVQTPQPFKVSDAPIPALKETLPLMQQGAVWEVVVPPGKGAGDQNQQFAQQAIAIQVELGAVK
;
A
#
# COMPACT_ATOMS: atom_id res chain seq x y z
N MET A 1 -3.61 23.15 -5.33
CA MET A 1 -4.69 22.17 -5.50
C MET A 1 -4.43 20.99 -4.57
N LYS A 2 -5.34 20.72 -3.63
CA LYS A 2 -5.13 19.69 -2.60
C LYS A 2 -5.58 18.33 -3.14
N LEU A 3 -4.62 17.44 -3.40
CA LEU A 3 -4.89 16.05 -3.79
C LEU A 3 -5.36 15.29 -2.56
N ARG A 4 -6.61 14.85 -2.56
CA ARG A 4 -7.15 13.93 -1.56
C ARG A 4 -6.85 12.50 -2.00
N VAL A 5 -6.02 11.83 -1.23
CA VAL A 5 -5.72 10.40 -1.37
C VAL A 5 -6.94 9.61 -0.90
N LEU A 6 -7.58 8.87 -1.80
CA LEU A 6 -8.61 7.87 -1.46
C LEU A 6 -7.89 6.59 -0.99
N ALA A 7 -7.95 6.32 0.30
CA ALA A 7 -7.53 5.05 0.88
C ALA A 7 -8.72 4.08 0.88
N ALA A 8 -8.67 3.07 0.02
CA ALA A 8 -9.59 1.94 0.08
C ALA A 8 -9.00 0.88 1.03
N SER A 9 -9.65 0.68 2.17
CA SER A 9 -9.27 -0.33 3.17
C SER A 9 -9.92 -1.67 2.81
N LEU A 10 -9.14 -2.63 2.32
CA LEU A 10 -9.55 -4.03 2.26
C LEU A 10 -9.07 -4.73 3.53
N ALA A 11 -10.02 -5.16 4.37
CA ALA A 11 -9.74 -5.98 5.54
C ALA A 11 -9.58 -7.45 5.12
N ALA A 12 -8.37 -8.01 5.26
CA ALA A 12 -8.14 -9.44 5.14
C ALA A 12 -8.21 -10.10 6.52
N LEU A 13 -9.14 -11.04 6.68
CA LEU A 13 -9.20 -11.96 7.82
C LEU A 13 -8.10 -13.02 7.67
N THR A 14 -7.19 -13.12 8.63
CA THR A 14 -6.34 -14.31 8.81
C THR A 14 -6.62 -14.97 10.16
N LEU A 15 -7.12 -16.20 10.11
CA LEU A 15 -7.20 -17.12 11.23
C LEU A 15 -5.82 -17.78 11.43
N THR A 16 -5.25 -17.68 12.62
CA THR A 16 -4.17 -18.60 13.03
C THR A 16 -4.44 -19.11 14.45
N ALA A 17 -4.61 -20.41 14.54
CA ALA A 17 -4.56 -21.17 15.78
C ALA A 17 -3.10 -21.52 16.11
N GLY A 18 -2.64 -21.26 17.30
CA GLY A 18 -1.31 -21.64 17.77
C GLY A 18 -1.31 -22.00 19.23
N ILE A 19 -0.81 -23.17 19.53
CA ILE A 19 -0.85 -23.93 20.79
C ILE A 19 0.17 -23.41 21.79
N ALA A 20 -0.19 -23.49 23.06
CA ALA A 20 0.56 -23.06 24.23
C ALA A 20 1.75 -23.97 24.57
N SER A 21 2.77 -23.40 25.19
CA SER A 21 3.57 -24.10 26.20
C SER A 21 4.07 -23.11 27.26
N ALA A 22 3.85 -23.46 28.50
CA ALA A 22 4.10 -22.67 29.68
C ALA A 22 5.56 -22.70 30.12
N GLN A 23 6.07 -21.55 30.58
CA GLN A 23 7.08 -21.55 31.67
C GLN A 23 6.98 -20.26 32.50
N THR A 24 6.94 -20.42 33.79
CA THR A 24 6.76 -19.45 34.85
C THR A 24 8.05 -18.75 35.26
N LYS A 25 8.04 -17.40 35.45
CA LYS A 25 8.68 -16.65 36.58
C LYS A 25 8.35 -15.14 36.51
N PRO A 26 8.61 -14.35 37.59
CA PRO A 26 7.55 -13.56 38.21
C PRO A 26 7.44 -12.12 37.71
N ALA A 27 6.27 -11.55 38.03
CA ALA A 27 5.67 -10.34 37.52
C ALA A 27 6.43 -9.04 37.78
N ALA A 28 6.47 -8.22 36.70
CA ALA A 28 6.45 -6.77 36.78
C ALA A 28 5.06 -6.30 36.30
N PRO A 29 4.51 -5.14 36.74
CA PRO A 29 3.14 -4.77 36.46
C PRO A 29 2.94 -4.59 34.95
N ALA A 30 1.94 -5.30 34.43
CA ALA A 30 1.58 -5.29 33.02
C ALA A 30 1.03 -3.91 32.61
N PRO A 31 1.41 -3.39 31.41
CA PRO A 31 0.67 -2.30 30.79
C PRO A 31 -0.75 -2.76 30.49
N ALA A 32 -1.73 -1.92 30.79
CA ALA A 32 -3.15 -2.21 30.60
C ALA A 32 -3.41 -2.66 29.15
N LYS A 33 -3.96 -3.88 29.03
CA LYS A 33 -4.45 -4.45 27.78
C LYS A 33 -5.44 -3.48 27.15
N PRO A 34 -5.30 -3.11 25.85
CA PRO A 34 -6.36 -2.38 25.20
C PRO A 34 -7.66 -3.14 25.34
N ALA A 35 -8.70 -2.49 25.84
CA ALA A 35 -10.02 -3.08 25.96
C ALA A 35 -10.43 -3.61 24.58
N ALA A 36 -10.70 -4.91 24.49
CA ALA A 36 -11.27 -5.51 23.32
C ALA A 36 -12.57 -4.75 23.00
N ALA A 37 -12.71 -4.27 21.77
CA ALA A 37 -13.96 -3.68 21.32
C ALA A 37 -15.09 -4.68 21.64
N PRO A 38 -16.23 -4.24 22.20
CA PRO A 38 -17.31 -5.14 22.57
C PRO A 38 -17.76 -5.88 21.31
N ALA A 39 -17.74 -7.21 21.38
CA ALA A 39 -18.36 -8.05 20.36
C ALA A 39 -19.84 -7.58 20.23
N ALA A 40 -20.25 -7.23 19.02
CA ALA A 40 -21.58 -6.72 18.72
C ALA A 40 -22.62 -7.84 18.89
N THR A 41 -23.05 -8.09 20.13
CA THR A 41 -24.19 -8.95 20.49
C THR A 41 -25.42 -8.09 20.85
N GLY A 42 -25.49 -6.87 20.28
CA GLY A 42 -26.59 -5.95 20.50
C GLY A 42 -27.67 -6.10 19.43
N VAL A 43 -28.93 -5.88 19.82
CA VAL A 43 -30.06 -5.69 18.91
C VAL A 43 -29.67 -4.63 17.88
N VAL A 44 -29.66 -5.00 16.60
CA VAL A 44 -29.33 -4.07 15.51
C VAL A 44 -30.39 -2.96 15.52
N ASP A 45 -29.96 -1.70 15.72
CA ASP A 45 -30.85 -0.55 15.56
C ASP A 45 -31.26 -0.45 14.10
N LYS A 46 -32.53 -0.76 13.85
CA LYS A 46 -33.09 -0.80 12.49
C LYS A 46 -32.97 0.54 11.77
N THR A 47 -33.09 1.64 12.49
CA THR A 47 -33.04 2.99 11.90
C THR A 47 -31.63 3.29 11.42
N HIS A 48 -30.64 3.10 12.29
CA HIS A 48 -29.23 3.33 11.94
C HIS A 48 -28.73 2.35 10.87
N ALA A 49 -29.11 1.08 10.96
CA ALA A 49 -28.74 0.08 9.95
C ALA A 49 -29.35 0.40 8.59
N SER A 50 -30.62 0.80 8.54
CA SER A 50 -31.28 1.18 7.28
C SER A 50 -30.64 2.41 6.66
N TYR A 51 -30.33 3.43 7.48
CA TYR A 51 -29.65 4.62 7.01
C TYR A 51 -28.24 4.31 6.50
N ALA A 52 -27.47 3.49 7.23
CA ALA A 52 -26.13 3.08 6.81
C ALA A 52 -26.13 2.35 5.46
N PHE A 53 -27.15 1.51 5.22
CA PHE A 53 -27.31 0.81 3.94
C PHE A 53 -27.57 1.81 2.80
N GLY A 54 -28.51 2.74 2.99
CA GLY A 54 -28.80 3.78 2.01
C GLY A 54 -27.60 4.70 1.76
N TRP A 55 -26.88 5.06 2.83
CA TRP A 55 -25.65 5.85 2.73
C TRP A 55 -24.56 5.15 1.91
N SER A 56 -24.33 3.86 2.16
CA SER A 56 -23.35 3.05 1.40
C SER A 56 -23.69 3.03 -0.08
N LEU A 57 -24.96 2.75 -0.42
CA LEU A 57 -25.42 2.78 -1.81
C LEU A 57 -25.20 4.16 -2.44
N GLY A 58 -25.55 5.24 -1.73
CA GLY A 58 -25.31 6.60 -2.21
C GLY A 58 -23.85 6.90 -2.48
N GLN A 59 -22.94 6.45 -1.61
CA GLN A 59 -21.50 6.60 -1.82
C GLN A 59 -20.99 5.82 -3.06
N GLU A 60 -21.51 4.60 -3.30
CA GLU A 60 -21.15 3.82 -4.50
C GLU A 60 -21.60 4.54 -5.77
N LEU A 61 -22.81 5.09 -5.78
CA LEU A 61 -23.32 5.85 -6.94
C LEU A 61 -22.48 7.11 -7.20
N VAL A 62 -22.10 7.86 -6.16
CA VAL A 62 -21.22 9.03 -6.30
C VAL A 62 -19.84 8.62 -6.81
N ASN A 63 -19.27 7.53 -6.27
CA ASN A 63 -17.95 7.05 -6.65
C ASN A 63 -17.92 6.50 -8.09
N SER A 64 -19.06 6.04 -8.63
CA SER A 64 -19.14 5.61 -10.03
C SER A 64 -18.84 6.73 -11.04
N GLY A 65 -19.02 7.99 -10.61
CA GLY A 65 -18.90 9.18 -11.47
C GLY A 65 -19.87 9.21 -12.67
N GLU A 66 -20.92 8.35 -12.63
CA GLU A 66 -21.97 8.33 -13.65
C GLU A 66 -23.13 9.25 -13.24
N PRO A 67 -23.80 9.90 -14.22
CA PRO A 67 -24.99 10.69 -13.94
C PRO A 67 -26.16 9.77 -13.60
N ILE A 68 -26.46 9.64 -12.32
CA ILE A 68 -27.54 8.80 -11.80
C ILE A 68 -28.64 9.69 -11.22
N ASP A 69 -29.89 9.43 -11.62
CA ASP A 69 -31.06 10.04 -11.00
C ASP A 69 -31.43 9.31 -9.71
N ILE A 70 -31.06 9.93 -8.59
CA ILE A 70 -31.26 9.36 -7.26
C ILE A 70 -32.76 9.15 -6.93
N ALA A 71 -33.65 9.97 -7.45
CA ALA A 71 -35.07 9.80 -7.22
C ALA A 71 -35.61 8.51 -7.86
N THR A 72 -35.13 8.21 -9.07
CA THR A 72 -35.44 6.95 -9.77
C THR A 72 -34.83 5.75 -9.07
N VAL A 73 -33.59 5.85 -8.54
CA VAL A 73 -32.99 4.78 -7.73
C VAL A 73 -33.84 4.47 -6.50
N VAL A 74 -34.22 5.49 -5.74
CA VAL A 74 -35.08 5.33 -4.54
C VAL A 74 -36.41 4.68 -4.91
N ARG A 75 -37.04 5.09 -6.00
CA ARG A 75 -38.27 4.48 -6.48
C ARG A 75 -38.07 3.00 -6.82
N GLY A 76 -36.99 2.65 -7.51
CA GLY A 76 -36.64 1.24 -7.83
C GLY A 76 -36.46 0.38 -6.58
N VAL A 77 -35.78 0.93 -5.56
CA VAL A 77 -35.63 0.26 -4.25
C VAL A 77 -36.99 0.04 -3.58
N GLN A 78 -37.86 1.06 -3.56
CA GLN A 78 -39.19 0.98 -2.96
C GLN A 78 -40.09 -0.06 -3.67
N ASP A 79 -40.09 -0.07 -5.01
CA ASP A 79 -40.90 -1.00 -5.79
C ASP A 79 -40.39 -2.45 -5.59
N ALA A 80 -39.08 -2.69 -5.60
CA ALA A 80 -38.50 -4.00 -5.34
C ALA A 80 -38.81 -4.47 -3.89
N TYR A 81 -38.66 -3.59 -2.88
CA TYR A 81 -38.95 -3.92 -1.49
C TYR A 81 -40.43 -4.25 -1.29
N ALA A 82 -41.32 -3.56 -2.00
CA ALA A 82 -42.76 -3.82 -2.01
C ALA A 82 -43.18 -5.02 -2.89
N LYS A 83 -42.23 -5.75 -3.50
CA LYS A 83 -42.47 -6.88 -4.41
C LYS A 83 -43.38 -6.54 -5.60
N LYS A 84 -43.35 -5.30 -6.07
CA LYS A 84 -44.04 -4.88 -7.28
C LYS A 84 -43.30 -5.34 -8.53
N GLN A 85 -44.03 -5.44 -9.63
CA GLN A 85 -43.41 -5.65 -10.93
C GLN A 85 -42.56 -4.42 -11.30
N PRO A 86 -41.38 -4.61 -11.93
CA PRO A 86 -40.57 -3.51 -12.41
C PRO A 86 -41.33 -2.61 -13.39
N ALA A 87 -41.05 -1.31 -13.33
CA ALA A 87 -41.67 -0.33 -14.26
C ALA A 87 -41.11 -0.44 -15.71
N TYR A 88 -40.00 -1.19 -15.89
CA TYR A 88 -39.34 -1.40 -17.16
C TYR A 88 -39.16 -2.90 -17.40
N THR A 89 -39.05 -3.30 -18.67
CA THR A 89 -38.82 -4.71 -19.02
C THR A 89 -37.44 -5.18 -18.55
N GLU A 90 -37.32 -6.48 -18.30
CA GLU A 90 -36.05 -7.11 -17.90
C GLU A 90 -34.92 -6.79 -18.90
N GLN A 91 -35.23 -6.83 -20.19
CA GLN A 91 -34.26 -6.47 -21.26
C GLN A 91 -33.80 -5.03 -21.14
N GLN A 92 -34.70 -4.06 -20.90
CA GLN A 92 -34.34 -2.65 -20.74
C GLN A 92 -33.46 -2.45 -19.50
N LEU A 93 -33.81 -3.07 -18.38
CA LEU A 93 -33.02 -2.99 -17.14
C LEU A 93 -31.63 -3.64 -17.31
N GLY A 94 -31.58 -4.83 -17.92
CA GLY A 94 -30.34 -5.54 -18.18
C GLY A 94 -29.40 -4.75 -19.10
N THR A 95 -29.92 -4.19 -20.19
CA THR A 95 -29.11 -3.35 -21.11
C THR A 95 -28.60 -2.09 -20.41
N ALA A 96 -29.46 -1.39 -19.67
CA ALA A 96 -29.05 -0.17 -18.96
C ALA A 96 -28.00 -0.45 -17.89
N TYR A 97 -28.19 -1.52 -17.11
CA TYR A 97 -27.25 -1.91 -16.06
C TYR A 97 -25.90 -2.35 -16.62
N SER A 98 -25.90 -3.17 -17.68
CA SER A 98 -24.67 -3.58 -18.37
C SER A 98 -23.92 -2.37 -18.96
N GLY A 99 -24.62 -1.44 -19.58
CA GLY A 99 -24.04 -0.21 -20.09
C GLY A 99 -23.43 0.66 -18.99
N PHE A 100 -24.12 0.75 -17.84
CA PHE A 100 -23.59 1.43 -16.65
C PHE A 100 -22.28 0.78 -16.16
N GLN A 101 -22.29 -0.55 -15.97
CA GLN A 101 -21.10 -1.29 -15.53
C GLN A 101 -19.91 -1.10 -16.48
N GLN A 102 -20.15 -1.18 -17.81
CA GLN A 102 -19.10 -0.96 -18.80
C GLN A 102 -18.49 0.44 -18.70
N ARG A 103 -19.31 1.49 -18.54
CA ARG A 103 -18.79 2.85 -18.39
C ARG A 103 -18.00 3.04 -17.10
N VAL A 104 -18.48 2.48 -15.99
CA VAL A 104 -17.74 2.51 -14.70
C VAL A 104 -16.39 1.81 -14.86
N GLN A 105 -16.39 0.61 -15.45
CA GLN A 105 -15.16 -0.14 -15.71
C GLN A 105 -14.18 0.66 -16.60
N GLN A 106 -14.66 1.24 -17.69
CA GLN A 106 -13.84 2.06 -18.57
C GLN A 106 -13.23 3.26 -17.85
N LYS A 107 -14.01 3.97 -17.03
CA LYS A 107 -13.50 5.09 -16.22
C LYS A 107 -12.42 4.66 -15.25
N MET A 108 -12.60 3.50 -14.58
CA MET A 108 -11.59 2.97 -13.68
C MET A 108 -10.30 2.62 -14.40
N GLU A 109 -10.40 1.99 -15.57
CA GLU A 109 -9.24 1.67 -16.42
C GLU A 109 -8.51 2.94 -16.89
N ASP A 110 -9.24 3.94 -17.33
CA ASP A 110 -8.66 5.20 -17.81
C ASP A 110 -8.00 5.97 -16.66
N ALA A 111 -8.64 6.00 -15.48
CA ALA A 111 -8.06 6.59 -14.27
C ALA A 111 -6.77 5.85 -13.85
N PHE A 112 -6.78 4.52 -13.92
CA PHE A 112 -5.60 3.71 -13.62
C PHE A 112 -4.46 3.95 -14.63
N LYS A 113 -4.75 3.93 -15.93
CA LYS A 113 -3.76 4.24 -16.97
C LYS A 113 -3.16 5.62 -16.80
N LYS A 114 -4.02 6.61 -16.49
CA LYS A 114 -3.56 7.97 -16.21
C LYS A 114 -2.65 8.02 -14.97
N ALA A 115 -3.03 7.35 -13.89
CA ALA A 115 -2.21 7.29 -12.68
C ALA A 115 -0.84 6.65 -12.94
N LEU A 116 -0.79 5.58 -13.75
CA LEU A 116 0.48 4.95 -14.16
C LEU A 116 1.37 5.92 -14.96
N ALA A 117 0.79 6.65 -15.91
CA ALA A 117 1.53 7.63 -16.72
C ALA A 117 2.06 8.78 -15.86
N ASP A 118 1.23 9.32 -14.96
CA ASP A 118 1.61 10.37 -14.03
C ASP A 118 2.74 9.89 -13.08
N ASN A 119 2.64 8.67 -12.55
CA ASN A 119 3.66 8.06 -11.69
C ASN A 119 4.99 7.90 -12.44
N GLN A 120 4.94 7.41 -13.67
CA GLN A 120 6.12 7.25 -14.53
C GLN A 120 6.80 8.60 -14.82
N ALA A 121 6.02 9.62 -15.17
CA ALA A 121 6.55 10.95 -15.43
C ALA A 121 7.22 11.55 -14.19
N GLN A 122 6.56 11.49 -13.02
CA GLN A 122 7.11 11.97 -11.75
C GLN A 122 8.38 11.21 -11.35
N SER A 123 8.40 9.88 -11.53
CA SER A 123 9.57 9.05 -11.23
C SER A 123 10.74 9.37 -12.14
N SER A 124 10.50 9.55 -13.44
CA SER A 124 11.55 9.89 -14.42
C SER A 124 12.15 11.26 -14.15
N ASP A 125 11.33 12.25 -13.82
CA ASP A 125 11.79 13.60 -13.45
C ASP A 125 12.61 13.55 -12.15
N PHE A 126 12.12 12.84 -11.13
CA PHE A 126 12.86 12.65 -9.89
C PHE A 126 14.22 11.96 -10.12
N ILE A 127 14.25 10.84 -10.84
CA ILE A 127 15.45 10.07 -11.14
C ILE A 127 16.49 10.95 -11.85
N THR A 128 16.06 11.73 -12.84
CA THR A 128 16.92 12.64 -13.58
C THR A 128 17.55 13.67 -12.65
N LYS A 129 16.75 14.32 -11.80
CA LYS A 129 17.23 15.29 -10.82
C LYS A 129 18.11 14.67 -9.75
N TYR A 130 17.74 13.48 -9.25
CA TYR A 130 18.49 12.78 -8.22
C TYR A 130 19.87 12.35 -8.73
N LYS A 131 19.94 11.78 -9.93
CA LYS A 131 21.19 11.36 -10.58
C LYS A 131 22.20 12.51 -10.75
N ALA A 132 21.71 13.73 -10.91
CA ALA A 132 22.56 14.92 -11.06
C ALA A 132 23.07 15.48 -9.70
N GLN A 133 22.61 14.95 -8.56
CA GLN A 133 23.05 15.42 -7.25
C GLN A 133 24.45 14.92 -6.92
N GLN A 134 25.21 15.77 -6.22
CA GLN A 134 26.55 15.41 -5.77
C GLN A 134 26.55 14.18 -4.83
N GLY A 135 27.45 13.26 -5.06
CA GLY A 135 27.62 12.06 -4.24
C GLY A 135 26.65 10.93 -4.56
N VAL A 136 25.78 11.10 -5.57
CA VAL A 136 24.94 10.01 -6.07
C VAL A 136 25.74 9.12 -7.02
N ILE A 137 25.69 7.82 -6.79
CA ILE A 137 26.32 6.78 -7.61
C ILE A 137 25.21 5.94 -8.22
N THR A 138 25.31 5.69 -9.54
CA THR A 138 24.38 4.82 -10.28
C THR A 138 25.07 3.49 -10.57
N LEU A 139 24.44 2.39 -10.16
CA LEU A 139 24.87 1.03 -10.47
C LEU A 139 24.49 0.63 -11.92
N PRO A 140 25.13 -0.38 -12.50
CA PRO A 140 24.80 -0.89 -13.84
C PRO A 140 23.33 -1.33 -13.97
N SER A 141 22.71 -1.77 -12.88
CA SER A 141 21.28 -2.11 -12.80
C SER A 141 20.34 -0.91 -12.92
N GLY A 142 20.88 0.31 -12.77
CA GLY A 142 20.13 1.56 -12.72
C GLY A 142 19.73 1.97 -11.30
N ILE A 143 19.95 1.12 -10.29
CA ILE A 143 19.78 1.48 -8.88
C ILE A 143 20.79 2.59 -8.54
N MET A 144 20.35 3.58 -7.77
CA MET A 144 21.20 4.68 -7.34
C MET A 144 21.34 4.67 -5.83
N TYR A 145 22.46 5.15 -5.35
CA TYR A 145 22.64 5.33 -3.92
C TYR A 145 23.45 6.58 -3.61
N ARG A 146 23.27 7.08 -2.40
CA ARG A 146 24.07 8.14 -1.80
C ARG A 146 24.46 7.73 -0.39
N VAL A 147 25.73 7.92 -0.06
CA VAL A 147 26.26 7.65 1.27
C VAL A 147 25.93 8.85 2.18
N ALA A 148 24.99 8.66 3.11
CA ALA A 148 24.66 9.65 4.12
C ALA A 148 25.65 9.59 5.30
N LYS A 149 26.08 8.37 5.66
CA LYS A 149 27.10 8.12 6.68
C LYS A 149 27.93 6.92 6.23
N ALA A 150 29.24 7.08 6.20
CA ALA A 150 30.14 5.97 5.97
C ALA A 150 30.23 5.08 7.20
N GLY A 151 30.20 3.77 7.00
CA GLY A 151 30.51 2.80 8.06
C GLY A 151 32.00 2.66 8.27
N THR A 152 32.39 2.22 9.45
CA THR A 152 33.81 1.96 9.81
C THR A 152 34.04 0.52 10.29
N GLY A 153 32.97 -0.28 10.39
CA GLY A 153 33.06 -1.65 10.85
C GLY A 153 33.33 -2.67 9.74
N ALA A 154 32.91 -3.91 9.93
CA ALA A 154 33.13 -5.01 9.02
C ALA A 154 32.56 -4.73 7.61
N LYS A 155 33.28 -5.18 6.59
CA LYS A 155 32.79 -5.20 5.20
C LYS A 155 31.77 -6.31 5.02
N VAL A 156 30.77 -6.05 4.18
CA VAL A 156 29.71 -7.00 3.85
C VAL A 156 30.07 -7.80 2.60
N THR A 157 29.71 -9.06 2.59
CA THR A 157 29.79 -9.96 1.43
C THR A 157 28.41 -10.54 1.15
N GLN A 158 28.23 -11.21 0.02
CA GLN A 158 26.97 -11.92 -0.29
C GLN A 158 26.63 -13.02 0.73
N ALA A 159 27.64 -13.60 1.37
CA ALA A 159 27.46 -14.65 2.39
C ALA A 159 27.25 -14.11 3.81
N SER A 160 27.49 -12.83 4.03
CA SER A 160 27.34 -12.21 5.35
C SER A 160 25.89 -12.24 5.82
N GLN A 161 25.71 -12.52 7.11
CA GLN A 161 24.43 -12.30 7.79
C GLN A 161 24.39 -10.88 8.33
N VAL A 162 23.37 -10.13 7.96
CA VAL A 162 23.24 -8.71 8.30
C VAL A 162 21.95 -8.41 9.05
N GLN A 163 22.03 -7.43 9.92
CA GLN A 163 20.85 -6.80 10.53
C GLN A 163 20.79 -5.36 10.05
N ILE A 164 19.67 -4.96 9.53
CA ILE A 164 19.43 -3.60 9.01
C ILE A 164 18.23 -2.97 9.69
N ALA A 165 18.20 -1.64 9.71
CA ALA A 165 16.98 -0.85 9.85
C ALA A 165 16.72 -0.16 8.51
N LEU A 166 15.47 -0.14 8.06
CA LEU A 166 15.11 0.50 6.81
C LEU A 166 13.81 1.29 6.93
N ARG A 167 13.69 2.31 6.10
CA ARG A 167 12.47 3.07 5.91
C ARG A 167 12.31 3.41 4.44
N SER A 168 11.11 3.18 3.90
CA SER A 168 10.82 3.38 2.49
C SER A 168 9.91 4.59 2.26
N PHE A 169 10.12 5.26 1.11
CA PHE A 169 9.39 6.46 0.71
C PHE A 169 9.05 6.38 -0.78
N LEU A 170 7.94 7.00 -1.17
CA LEU A 170 7.73 7.38 -2.56
C LEU A 170 8.75 8.46 -2.92
N ALA A 171 9.73 8.13 -3.75
CA ALA A 171 10.91 8.97 -3.97
C ALA A 171 10.57 10.37 -4.48
N ALA A 172 9.64 10.48 -5.42
CA ALA A 172 9.28 11.74 -6.07
C ALA A 172 8.58 12.74 -5.15
N VAL A 173 7.86 12.25 -4.13
CA VAL A 173 7.01 13.08 -3.24
C VAL A 173 7.41 13.00 -1.77
N GLY A 174 8.37 12.14 -1.42
CA GLY A 174 8.86 11.98 -0.05
C GLY A 174 7.85 11.39 0.94
N VAL A 175 6.74 10.82 0.45
CA VAL A 175 5.71 10.22 1.32
C VAL A 175 6.22 8.90 1.88
N PRO A 176 6.23 8.70 3.21
CA PRO A 176 6.67 7.45 3.79
C PRO A 176 5.67 6.33 3.48
N LEU A 177 6.20 5.19 3.02
CA LEU A 177 5.44 3.97 2.76
C LEU A 177 5.30 3.09 4.00
N SER A 178 6.26 3.21 4.92
CA SER A 178 6.29 2.47 6.17
C SER A 178 7.00 3.27 7.26
N GLY A 179 6.75 2.90 8.52
CA GLY A 179 7.65 3.28 9.61
C GLY A 179 9.01 2.62 9.49
N VAL A 180 9.89 2.86 10.45
CA VAL A 180 11.18 2.14 10.51
C VAL A 180 10.91 0.64 10.72
N GLN A 181 11.47 -0.17 9.84
CA GLN A 181 11.39 -1.63 9.88
C GLN A 181 12.76 -2.19 10.24
N THR A 182 12.78 -3.16 11.14
CA THR A 182 14.00 -3.88 11.52
C THR A 182 13.73 -5.37 11.30
N PRO A 183 13.91 -5.88 10.06
CA PRO A 183 13.69 -7.28 9.77
C PRO A 183 14.64 -8.19 10.59
N GLN A 184 14.27 -9.45 10.75
CA GLN A 184 15.16 -10.43 11.34
C GLN A 184 16.46 -10.51 10.53
N PRO A 185 17.61 -10.81 11.17
CA PRO A 185 18.88 -10.96 10.46
C PRO A 185 18.76 -11.96 9.32
N PHE A 186 19.28 -11.59 8.14
CA PHE A 186 19.23 -12.42 6.93
C PHE A 186 20.58 -12.42 6.20
N LYS A 187 20.81 -13.41 5.36
CA LYS A 187 21.95 -13.39 4.43
C LYS A 187 21.69 -12.37 3.34
N VAL A 188 22.74 -11.67 2.91
CA VAL A 188 22.64 -10.67 1.84
C VAL A 188 22.06 -11.27 0.55
N SER A 189 22.45 -12.52 0.21
CA SER A 189 21.87 -13.26 -0.92
C SER A 189 20.34 -13.41 -0.85
N ASP A 190 19.78 -13.42 0.36
CA ASP A 190 18.36 -13.65 0.63
C ASP A 190 17.61 -12.36 0.95
N ALA A 191 18.23 -11.20 0.69
CA ALA A 191 17.63 -9.90 0.99
C ALA A 191 16.23 -9.79 0.37
N PRO A 192 15.22 -9.30 1.14
CA PRO A 192 13.82 -9.27 0.70
C PRO A 192 13.57 -8.27 -0.43
N ILE A 193 14.46 -7.28 -0.58
CA ILE A 193 14.40 -6.28 -1.64
C ILE A 193 15.58 -6.50 -2.57
N PRO A 194 15.39 -6.79 -3.87
CA PRO A 194 16.48 -7.05 -4.81
C PRO A 194 17.58 -5.98 -4.83
N ALA A 195 17.22 -4.71 -4.71
CA ALA A 195 18.19 -3.61 -4.65
C ALA A 195 19.17 -3.72 -3.47
N LEU A 196 18.76 -4.31 -2.36
CA LEU A 196 19.64 -4.53 -1.20
C LEU A 196 20.69 -5.59 -1.45
N LYS A 197 20.44 -6.58 -2.34
CA LYS A 197 21.43 -7.57 -2.73
C LYS A 197 22.63 -6.95 -3.45
N GLU A 198 22.38 -5.86 -4.17
CA GLU A 198 23.43 -5.12 -4.90
C GLU A 198 24.12 -4.07 -4.03
N THR A 199 23.37 -3.42 -3.12
CA THR A 199 23.90 -2.28 -2.36
C THR A 199 24.54 -2.67 -1.03
N LEU A 200 24.01 -3.65 -0.31
CA LEU A 200 24.59 -4.09 0.98
C LEU A 200 26.06 -4.53 0.88
N PRO A 201 26.52 -5.27 -0.16
CA PRO A 201 27.93 -5.64 -0.29
C PRO A 201 28.88 -4.47 -0.47
N LEU A 202 28.36 -3.30 -0.83
CA LEU A 202 29.14 -2.06 -0.97
C LEU A 202 29.24 -1.29 0.35
N MET A 203 28.43 -1.66 1.36
CA MET A 203 28.37 -1.00 2.66
C MET A 203 29.38 -1.58 3.65
N GLN A 204 29.63 -0.81 4.70
CA GLN A 204 30.33 -1.27 5.91
C GLN A 204 29.42 -1.13 7.12
N GLN A 205 29.63 -1.94 8.13
CA GLN A 205 28.86 -1.87 9.37
C GLN A 205 28.88 -0.45 9.96
N GLY A 206 27.69 0.02 10.37
CA GLY A 206 27.47 1.37 10.87
C GLY A 206 27.18 2.41 9.78
N ALA A 207 27.14 2.01 8.50
CA ALA A 207 26.80 2.90 7.40
C ALA A 207 25.31 3.20 7.37
N VAL A 208 24.98 4.43 6.90
CA VAL A 208 23.60 4.83 6.55
C VAL A 208 23.62 5.32 5.11
N TRP A 209 22.83 4.65 4.28
CA TRP A 209 22.73 4.97 2.86
C TRP A 209 21.28 5.27 2.47
N GLU A 210 21.15 6.13 1.49
CA GLU A 210 19.92 6.34 0.76
C GLU A 210 20.02 5.60 -0.57
N VAL A 211 19.13 4.64 -0.79
CA VAL A 211 19.07 3.81 -2.00
C VAL A 211 17.81 4.17 -2.76
N VAL A 212 17.94 4.59 -4.01
CA VAL A 212 16.82 4.89 -4.90
C VAL A 212 16.68 3.78 -5.92
N VAL A 213 15.52 3.16 -5.93
CA VAL A 213 15.16 2.05 -6.80
C VAL A 213 14.20 2.55 -7.86
N PRO A 214 14.59 2.59 -9.14
CA PRO A 214 13.70 2.94 -10.24
C PRO A 214 12.54 1.96 -10.38
N PRO A 215 11.43 2.36 -11.03
CA PRO A 215 10.35 1.45 -11.40
C PRO A 215 10.87 0.22 -12.16
N GLY A 216 10.25 -0.93 -11.95
CA GLY A 216 10.63 -2.18 -12.60
C GLY A 216 11.89 -2.86 -12.02
N LYS A 217 12.39 -2.41 -10.86
CA LYS A 217 13.59 -2.97 -10.19
C LYS A 217 13.29 -3.62 -8.84
N GLY A 218 12.04 -3.99 -8.60
CA GLY A 218 11.62 -4.87 -7.51
C GLY A 218 11.23 -4.22 -6.19
N ALA A 219 11.33 -2.90 -6.06
CA ALA A 219 10.94 -2.23 -4.81
C ALA A 219 9.55 -1.57 -4.92
N GLY A 220 8.50 -2.31 -5.06
CA GLY A 220 7.13 -1.78 -5.21
C GLY A 220 6.40 -2.33 -6.42
N ASP A 221 7.08 -3.08 -7.28
CA ASP A 221 6.51 -3.64 -8.51
C ASP A 221 5.36 -4.63 -8.24
N GLN A 222 5.36 -5.26 -7.07
CA GLN A 222 4.31 -6.20 -6.64
C GLN A 222 3.03 -5.50 -6.16
N ASN A 223 3.07 -4.19 -5.97
CA ASN A 223 1.93 -3.42 -5.49
C ASN A 223 1.45 -2.46 -6.57
N GLN A 224 0.26 -2.71 -7.14
CA GLN A 224 -0.35 -1.87 -8.16
C GLN A 224 -0.47 -0.39 -7.73
N GLN A 225 -0.64 -0.13 -6.44
CA GLN A 225 -0.72 1.23 -5.90
C GLN A 225 0.60 2.02 -6.11
N PHE A 226 1.75 1.33 -6.14
CA PHE A 226 3.06 1.95 -6.33
C PHE A 226 3.67 1.65 -7.70
N ALA A 227 2.87 1.09 -8.60
CA ALA A 227 3.31 0.79 -9.95
C ALA A 227 3.85 2.06 -10.65
N GLN A 228 4.97 1.91 -11.35
CA GLN A 228 5.69 2.99 -12.03
C GLN A 228 6.23 4.10 -11.09
N GLN A 229 6.31 3.86 -9.78
CA GLN A 229 6.90 4.81 -8.84
C GLN A 229 8.33 4.41 -8.45
N ALA A 230 9.22 5.38 -8.42
CA ALA A 230 10.54 5.20 -7.83
C ALA A 230 10.43 5.17 -6.31
N ILE A 231 11.14 4.23 -5.68
CA ILE A 231 11.16 4.06 -4.22
C ILE A 231 12.51 4.47 -3.68
N ALA A 232 12.53 5.37 -2.70
CA ALA A 232 13.71 5.68 -1.92
C ALA A 232 13.69 4.86 -0.63
N ILE A 233 14.82 4.24 -0.31
CA ILE A 233 14.99 3.41 0.88
C ILE A 233 16.17 3.97 1.67
N GLN A 234 15.91 4.44 2.87
CA GLN A 234 16.97 4.73 3.83
C GLN A 234 17.33 3.42 4.53
N VAL A 235 18.58 3.03 4.43
CA VAL A 235 19.11 1.79 5.00
C VAL A 235 20.20 2.12 6.00
N GLU A 236 20.04 1.63 7.22
CA GLU A 236 21.07 1.65 8.25
C GLU A 236 21.58 0.21 8.46
N LEU A 237 22.86 -0.01 8.26
CA LEU A 237 23.49 -1.31 8.42
C LEU A 237 24.02 -1.46 9.87
N GLY A 238 23.31 -2.25 10.64
CA GLY A 238 23.67 -2.58 12.03
C GLY A 238 24.76 -3.66 12.12
N ALA A 239 24.38 -4.84 12.62
CA ALA A 239 25.32 -5.94 12.81
C ALA A 239 25.66 -6.67 11.50
N VAL A 240 26.92 -7.10 11.38
CA VAL A 240 27.43 -7.95 10.29
C VAL A 240 28.10 -9.17 10.92
N LYS A 241 27.72 -10.38 10.46
CA LYS A 241 28.29 -11.66 10.89
C LYS A 241 28.69 -12.50 9.69
#